data_64826d011a2bd9c08f28ea54d0fabef5
#
_entry.id   64826d011a2bd9c08f28ea54d0fabef5
#
_cell.length_a   1.000
_cell.length_b   1.000
_cell.length_c   1.000
_cell.angle_alpha   90.00
_cell.angle_beta   90.00
_cell.angle_gamma   90.00
#
_symmetry.space_group_name_H-M   'P 1'
#
loop_
_entity.id
_entity.type
_entity.pdbx_description
1 polymer ?
#
loop_
_entity_poly.entity_id
_entity_poly.type
_entity_poly.pdbx_seq_one_letter_code
_entity_poly.pdbx_strand_id
1 'polypeptide(L)'
;MKSLIGALALALTLLGSGSARADPRLDEKVYDPYILNGIAEFEARNAQELGGPLGGQTTTVLEAEYGLNDRVSLALVGAIQRPAGETTRLAGIGLESVAYLGRLPAVGVDAGLYVEYKVGFGGEGDVAEAKVLLAKTAGRFQGLLNLIVEEPVGAPPGEGFASYGYAASATWQTVGNLRLGAEAFGDFGDDHAFLGRQGAYVGPQVKWEGRLGASPVELGLDAGWLAAVGADRGEANSQVRIGIELERRF
;
A
#
# COMPACT_ATOMS: atom_id res chain seq x y z
N MET A 1 -0.06 -21.03 53.11
CA MET A 1 0.33 -21.58 51.81
C MET A 1 -0.78 -21.54 50.75
N LYS A 2 -1.81 -20.71 50.87
CA LYS A 2 -2.90 -20.61 49.85
C LYS A 2 -2.92 -19.26 49.09
N SER A 3 -2.00 -18.34 49.36
CA SER A 3 -1.96 -16.99 48.74
C SER A 3 -0.84 -16.81 47.66
N LEU A 4 0.04 -17.80 47.46
CA LEU A 4 1.09 -17.72 46.45
C LEU A 4 0.68 -18.31 45.06
N ILE A 5 -0.37 -19.13 45.02
CA ILE A 5 -0.80 -19.78 43.79
C ILE A 5 -1.69 -18.81 42.94
N GLY A 6 -2.36 -17.88 43.59
CA GLY A 6 -3.19 -16.88 42.91
C GLY A 6 -2.41 -15.81 42.17
N ALA A 7 -1.19 -15.48 42.59
CA ALA A 7 -0.35 -14.47 41.96
C ALA A 7 0.41 -14.98 40.72
N LEU A 8 0.64 -16.30 40.63
CA LEU A 8 1.32 -16.90 39.49
C LEU A 8 0.39 -17.17 38.30
N ALA A 9 -0.91 -17.36 38.57
CA ALA A 9 -1.92 -17.53 37.52
C ALA A 9 -2.30 -16.21 36.79
N LEU A 10 -2.15 -15.06 37.48
CA LEU A 10 -2.45 -13.75 36.91
C LEU A 10 -1.29 -13.19 36.09
N ALA A 11 -0.07 -13.69 36.28
CA ALA A 11 1.11 -13.25 35.54
C ALA A 11 1.28 -14.00 34.20
N LEU A 12 0.58 -15.11 33.94
CA LEU A 12 0.64 -15.87 32.70
C LEU A 12 -0.45 -15.46 31.67
N THR A 13 -1.39 -14.62 32.03
CA THR A 13 -2.43 -14.12 31.10
C THR A 13 -2.11 -12.76 30.45
N LEU A 14 -0.93 -12.21 30.73
CA LEU A 14 -0.45 -10.96 30.14
C LEU A 14 0.61 -11.15 29.05
N LEU A 15 0.85 -12.40 28.61
CA LEU A 15 1.43 -12.63 27.30
C LEU A 15 0.29 -12.51 26.28
N GLY A 16 -0.19 -11.28 26.11
CA GLY A 16 -1.06 -10.92 25.01
C GLY A 16 -0.37 -11.43 23.73
N SER A 17 -1.02 -12.36 23.06
CA SER A 17 -0.77 -12.69 21.69
C SER A 17 -0.92 -11.38 20.91
N GLY A 18 0.15 -10.62 20.78
CA GLY A 18 0.28 -9.63 19.74
C GLY A 18 0.09 -10.43 18.46
N SER A 19 -1.09 -10.36 17.86
CA SER A 19 -1.27 -10.80 16.50
C SER A 19 -0.21 -10.04 15.69
N ALA A 20 0.75 -10.77 15.12
CA ALA A 20 1.65 -10.20 14.13
C ALA A 20 0.74 -9.71 13.00
N ARG A 21 0.34 -8.45 13.04
CA ARG A 21 -0.32 -7.81 11.92
C ARG A 21 0.70 -7.76 10.80
N ALA A 22 0.32 -8.24 9.63
CA ALA A 22 1.10 -7.97 8.44
C ALA A 22 1.24 -6.45 8.32
N ASP A 23 2.44 -5.98 7.96
CA ASP A 23 2.68 -4.56 7.76
C ASP A 23 1.79 -4.06 6.61
N PRO A 24 0.81 -3.20 6.85
CA PRO A 24 -0.10 -2.72 5.81
C PRO A 24 0.65 -2.00 4.66
N ARG A 25 1.85 -1.49 4.90
CA ARG A 25 2.68 -0.86 3.88
C ARG A 25 3.22 -1.82 2.81
N LEU A 26 3.16 -3.14 3.02
CA LEU A 26 3.53 -4.13 1.99
C LEU A 26 2.49 -4.25 0.88
N ASP A 27 1.24 -3.95 1.11
CA ASP A 27 0.20 -3.98 0.08
C ASP A 27 -0.04 -2.61 -0.58
N GLU A 28 0.51 -1.53 -0.02
CA GLU A 28 0.42 -0.20 -0.57
C GLU A 28 1.09 -0.03 -1.94
N LYS A 29 0.51 0.83 -2.77
CA LYS A 29 1.15 1.44 -3.95
C LYS A 29 1.01 2.95 -3.93
N VAL A 30 1.80 3.64 -4.75
CA VAL A 30 1.64 5.06 -4.97
C VAL A 30 0.70 5.27 -6.15
N TYR A 31 -0.56 5.57 -5.85
CA TYR A 31 -1.60 5.83 -6.85
C TYR A 31 -1.43 7.22 -7.48
N ASP A 32 -1.74 7.34 -8.75
CA ASP A 32 -2.04 8.62 -9.36
C ASP A 32 -3.57 8.83 -9.46
N PRO A 33 -4.06 10.05 -9.69
CA PRO A 33 -5.50 10.32 -9.76
C PRO A 33 -6.10 10.14 -11.15
N TYR A 34 -5.34 9.73 -12.16
CA TYR A 34 -5.79 9.73 -13.54
C TYR A 34 -6.59 8.48 -13.89
N ILE A 35 -7.73 8.67 -14.55
CA ILE A 35 -8.61 7.59 -14.98
C ILE A 35 -8.58 7.48 -16.49
N LEU A 36 -8.37 6.28 -17.00
CA LEU A 36 -8.40 5.98 -18.42
C LEU A 36 -9.75 5.34 -18.80
N ASN A 37 -10.67 6.15 -19.28
CA ASN A 37 -12.02 5.72 -19.66
C ASN A 37 -12.02 4.56 -20.66
N GLY A 38 -12.75 3.49 -20.34
CA GLY A 38 -12.87 2.30 -21.17
C GLY A 38 -11.61 1.44 -21.25
N ILE A 39 -10.64 1.65 -20.36
CA ILE A 39 -9.48 0.78 -20.19
C ILE A 39 -9.75 -0.21 -19.05
N ALA A 40 -9.46 -1.49 -19.31
CA ALA A 40 -9.29 -2.48 -18.27
C ALA A 40 -7.80 -2.64 -18.00
N GLU A 41 -7.46 -2.64 -16.72
CA GLU A 41 -6.13 -2.86 -16.18
C GLU A 41 -6.12 -4.14 -15.34
N PHE A 42 -5.05 -4.89 -15.43
CA PHE A 42 -4.74 -5.97 -14.52
C PHE A 42 -3.34 -5.75 -13.96
N GLU A 43 -3.23 -5.66 -12.64
CA GLU A 43 -1.96 -5.48 -11.93
C GLU A 43 -1.67 -6.68 -11.03
N ALA A 44 -0.39 -7.06 -10.96
CA ALA A 44 0.15 -7.96 -9.96
C ALA A 44 1.38 -7.29 -9.33
N ARG A 45 1.32 -6.99 -8.05
CA ARG A 45 2.44 -6.41 -7.31
C ARG A 45 2.83 -7.28 -6.13
N ASN A 46 4.11 -7.34 -5.84
CA ASN A 46 4.66 -8.08 -4.72
C ASN A 46 5.66 -7.22 -3.95
N ALA A 47 5.56 -7.26 -2.63
CA ALA A 47 6.55 -6.68 -1.74
C ALA A 47 7.05 -7.74 -0.75
N GLN A 48 8.34 -7.68 -0.43
CA GLN A 48 8.98 -8.60 0.50
C GLN A 48 9.90 -7.86 1.46
N GLU A 49 9.77 -8.13 2.75
CA GLU A 49 10.69 -7.70 3.80
C GLU A 49 11.99 -8.50 3.77
N LEU A 50 13.12 -7.79 3.93
CA LEU A 50 14.46 -8.37 3.98
C LEU A 50 15.15 -8.08 5.30
N GLY A 51 15.59 -9.14 5.99
CA GLY A 51 16.28 -9.04 7.28
C GLY A 51 15.39 -8.55 8.42
N GLY A 52 15.92 -8.59 9.65
CA GLY A 52 15.17 -8.26 10.85
C GLY A 52 14.10 -9.30 11.23
N PRO A 53 13.27 -9.04 12.25
CA PRO A 53 12.19 -9.92 12.71
C PRO A 53 11.14 -10.25 11.64
N LEU A 54 10.81 -9.30 10.77
CA LEU A 54 9.84 -9.47 9.68
C LEU A 54 10.47 -10.00 8.39
N GLY A 55 11.76 -10.33 8.39
CA GLY A 55 12.46 -10.84 7.22
C GLY A 55 11.80 -12.08 6.63
N GLY A 56 11.47 -12.02 5.34
CA GLY A 56 10.75 -13.07 4.61
C GLY A 56 9.22 -12.90 4.60
N GLN A 57 8.66 -11.93 5.31
CA GLN A 57 7.27 -11.54 5.13
C GLN A 57 7.04 -11.04 3.70
N THR A 58 5.93 -11.45 3.09
CA THR A 58 5.57 -11.01 1.73
C THR A 58 4.10 -10.69 1.64
N THR A 59 3.78 -9.71 0.79
CA THR A 59 2.40 -9.48 0.33
C THR A 59 2.41 -9.45 -1.19
N THR A 60 1.47 -10.16 -1.80
CA THR A 60 1.16 -10.09 -3.23
C THR A 60 -0.24 -9.57 -3.38
N VAL A 61 -0.42 -8.50 -4.14
CA VAL A 61 -1.72 -7.94 -4.47
C VAL A 61 -2.00 -8.19 -5.94
N LEU A 62 -3.21 -8.66 -6.22
CA LEU A 62 -3.77 -8.79 -7.57
C LEU A 62 -4.94 -7.82 -7.68
N GLU A 63 -4.94 -7.01 -8.71
CA GLU A 63 -5.94 -5.98 -8.93
C GLU A 63 -6.49 -6.09 -10.35
N ALA A 64 -7.78 -5.88 -10.51
CA ALA A 64 -8.45 -5.78 -11.80
C ALA A 64 -9.32 -4.53 -11.79
N GLU A 65 -8.89 -3.49 -12.51
CA GLU A 65 -9.54 -2.19 -12.58
C GLU A 65 -10.23 -1.97 -13.93
N TYR A 66 -11.29 -1.17 -13.93
CA TYR A 66 -11.94 -0.66 -15.13
C TYR A 66 -12.33 0.81 -15.00
N GLY A 67 -11.88 1.63 -15.95
CA GLY A 67 -12.27 3.03 -16.06
C GLY A 67 -13.70 3.18 -16.56
N LEU A 68 -14.63 3.48 -15.65
CA LEU A 68 -16.06 3.64 -15.96
C LEU A 68 -16.35 4.88 -16.81
N ASN A 69 -15.57 5.93 -16.61
CA ASN A 69 -15.61 7.20 -17.35
C ASN A 69 -14.31 7.97 -17.09
N ASP A 70 -14.20 9.20 -17.61
CA ASP A 70 -12.98 10.04 -17.45
C ASP A 70 -12.72 10.52 -16.01
N ARG A 71 -13.52 10.10 -15.03
CA ARG A 71 -13.43 10.58 -13.65
C ARG A 71 -13.50 9.49 -12.59
N VAL A 72 -13.97 8.31 -12.92
CA VAL A 72 -14.20 7.25 -11.92
C VAL A 72 -13.79 5.91 -12.49
N SER A 73 -13.02 5.17 -11.73
CA SER A 73 -12.73 3.76 -11.93
C SER A 73 -13.26 2.91 -10.78
N LEU A 74 -13.34 1.63 -11.03
CA LEU A 74 -13.71 0.61 -10.05
C LEU A 74 -12.77 -0.58 -10.20
N ALA A 75 -12.24 -1.10 -9.09
CA ALA A 75 -11.38 -2.26 -9.10
C ALA A 75 -11.77 -3.30 -8.06
N LEU A 76 -11.45 -4.56 -8.38
CA LEU A 76 -11.48 -5.69 -7.46
C LEU A 76 -10.03 -6.02 -7.08
N VAL A 77 -9.76 -6.11 -5.78
CA VAL A 77 -8.42 -6.34 -5.23
C VAL A 77 -8.40 -7.62 -4.41
N GLY A 78 -7.35 -8.40 -4.53
CA GLY A 78 -7.09 -9.58 -3.69
C GLY A 78 -5.69 -9.52 -3.10
N ALA A 79 -5.58 -9.66 -1.78
CA ALA A 79 -4.31 -9.67 -1.05
C ALA A 79 -3.94 -11.08 -0.59
N ILE A 80 -2.76 -11.54 -0.95
CA ILE A 80 -2.16 -12.81 -0.55
C ILE A 80 -0.94 -12.49 0.30
N GLN A 81 -0.92 -12.97 1.53
CA GLN A 81 0.14 -12.67 2.49
C GLN A 81 0.84 -13.93 2.98
N ARG A 82 2.12 -13.78 3.28
CA ARG A 82 2.90 -14.73 4.05
C ARG A 82 3.58 -13.97 5.19
N PRO A 83 3.04 -13.98 6.41
CA PRO A 83 3.72 -13.40 7.57
C PRO A 83 5.07 -14.08 7.82
N ALA A 84 5.96 -13.41 8.54
CA ALA A 84 7.29 -13.93 8.83
C ALA A 84 7.21 -15.27 9.58
N GLY A 85 7.81 -16.32 9.01
CA GLY A 85 7.80 -17.67 9.59
C GLY A 85 6.50 -18.46 9.44
N GLU A 86 5.49 -17.93 8.74
CA GLU A 86 4.20 -18.57 8.54
C GLU A 86 4.00 -19.07 7.10
N THR A 87 2.85 -19.70 6.86
CA THR A 87 2.42 -20.15 5.53
C THR A 87 1.67 -19.05 4.80
N THR A 88 1.74 -19.11 3.47
CA THR A 88 0.98 -18.20 2.59
C THR A 88 -0.52 -18.42 2.74
N ARG A 89 -1.29 -17.32 2.82
CA ARG A 89 -2.76 -17.32 2.93
C ARG A 89 -3.37 -16.16 2.13
N LEU A 90 -4.64 -16.32 1.76
CA LEU A 90 -5.45 -15.18 1.29
C LEU A 90 -5.74 -14.31 2.52
N ALA A 91 -5.36 -13.05 2.47
CA ALA A 91 -5.54 -12.09 3.55
C ALA A 91 -6.85 -11.30 3.43
N GLY A 92 -7.29 -11.02 2.21
CA GLY A 92 -8.54 -10.30 2.00
C GLY A 92 -8.89 -10.13 0.53
N ILE A 93 -10.13 -9.67 0.30
CA ILE A 93 -10.63 -9.21 -1.00
C ILE A 93 -11.26 -7.84 -0.78
N GLY A 94 -10.90 -6.87 -1.61
CA GLY A 94 -11.38 -5.48 -1.54
C GLY A 94 -12.10 -5.06 -2.81
N LEU A 95 -12.97 -4.08 -2.65
CA LEU A 95 -13.53 -3.28 -3.73
C LEU A 95 -13.03 -1.86 -3.55
N GLU A 96 -12.37 -1.34 -4.58
CA GLU A 96 -11.83 0.02 -4.56
C GLU A 96 -12.39 0.88 -5.68
N SER A 97 -12.30 2.19 -5.53
CA SER A 97 -12.66 3.18 -6.54
C SER A 97 -11.74 4.38 -6.44
N VAL A 98 -11.28 4.85 -7.59
CA VAL A 98 -10.59 6.13 -7.72
C VAL A 98 -11.50 7.14 -8.39
N ALA A 99 -11.50 8.37 -7.88
CA ALA A 99 -12.24 9.50 -8.45
C ALA A 99 -11.29 10.67 -8.75
N TYR A 100 -11.16 11.08 -10.01
CA TYR A 100 -10.44 12.29 -10.40
C TYR A 100 -11.25 13.52 -10.06
N LEU A 101 -10.75 14.35 -9.15
CA LEU A 101 -11.42 15.57 -8.69
C LEU A 101 -11.10 16.78 -9.57
N GLY A 102 -9.97 16.77 -10.28
CA GLY A 102 -9.54 17.84 -11.16
C GLY A 102 -8.21 18.47 -10.75
N ARG A 103 -7.82 19.47 -11.54
CA ARG A 103 -6.57 20.21 -11.31
C ARG A 103 -6.79 21.37 -10.36
N LEU A 104 -5.89 21.56 -9.41
CA LEU A 104 -5.76 22.71 -8.52
C LEU A 104 -4.91 23.79 -9.21
N PRO A 105 -5.51 24.84 -9.85
CA PRO A 105 -4.76 25.73 -10.76
C PRO A 105 -3.67 26.54 -10.05
N ALA A 106 -3.91 26.91 -8.80
CA ALA A 106 -2.99 27.75 -8.02
C ALA A 106 -1.60 27.10 -7.80
N VAL A 107 -1.55 25.77 -7.74
CA VAL A 107 -0.30 25.00 -7.48
C VAL A 107 0.06 24.08 -8.63
N GLY A 108 -0.83 23.95 -9.63
CA GLY A 108 -0.62 23.08 -10.78
C GLY A 108 -0.54 21.59 -10.41
N VAL A 109 -1.32 21.16 -9.41
CA VAL A 109 -1.42 19.79 -8.92
C VAL A 109 -2.76 19.21 -9.32
N ASP A 110 -2.78 17.99 -9.82
CA ASP A 110 -3.99 17.21 -10.06
C ASP A 110 -4.35 16.44 -8.79
N ALA A 111 -5.65 16.38 -8.47
CA ALA A 111 -6.15 15.78 -7.24
C ALA A 111 -7.17 14.68 -7.53
N GLY A 112 -7.17 13.64 -6.72
CA GLY A 112 -8.14 12.56 -6.71
C GLY A 112 -8.46 12.08 -5.31
N LEU A 113 -9.46 11.24 -5.24
CA LEU A 113 -9.87 10.52 -4.04
C LEU A 113 -9.87 9.02 -4.36
N TYR A 114 -9.32 8.23 -3.45
CA TYR A 114 -9.39 6.77 -3.45
C TYR A 114 -10.21 6.35 -2.25
N VAL A 115 -11.01 5.30 -2.41
CA VAL A 115 -11.70 4.60 -1.32
C VAL A 115 -11.66 3.10 -1.57
N GLU A 116 -11.44 2.31 -0.52
CA GLU A 116 -11.49 0.85 -0.52
C GLU A 116 -12.30 0.35 0.67
N TYR A 117 -12.98 -0.77 0.47
CA TYR A 117 -13.46 -1.63 1.54
C TYR A 117 -12.94 -3.04 1.30
N LYS A 118 -12.15 -3.55 2.25
CA LYS A 118 -11.51 -4.87 2.21
C LYS A 118 -12.11 -5.78 3.27
N VAL A 119 -12.63 -6.94 2.85
CA VAL A 119 -13.04 -8.02 3.75
C VAL A 119 -11.84 -8.87 4.07
N GLY A 120 -11.51 -8.98 5.36
CA GLY A 120 -10.37 -9.74 5.85
C GLY A 120 -10.65 -11.23 5.96
N PHE A 121 -9.60 -12.05 5.73
CA PHE A 121 -9.64 -13.51 5.86
C PHE A 121 -8.47 -14.00 6.73
N GLY A 122 -8.60 -15.23 7.26
CA GLY A 122 -7.51 -15.87 7.98
C GLY A 122 -7.13 -15.20 9.30
N GLY A 123 -8.08 -14.48 9.92
CA GLY A 123 -7.87 -13.75 11.18
C GLY A 123 -7.60 -12.25 11.00
N GLU A 124 -7.51 -11.77 9.75
CA GLU A 124 -7.51 -10.34 9.45
C GLU A 124 -8.92 -9.76 9.63
N GLY A 125 -9.01 -8.54 10.16
CA GLY A 125 -10.26 -7.78 10.23
C GLY A 125 -10.64 -7.13 8.90
N ASP A 126 -11.89 -6.70 8.80
CA ASP A 126 -12.32 -5.85 7.70
C ASP A 126 -11.71 -4.44 7.87
N VAL A 127 -11.43 -3.79 6.74
CA VAL A 127 -10.79 -2.47 6.70
C VAL A 127 -11.51 -1.57 5.71
N ALA A 128 -11.73 -0.32 6.09
CA ALA A 128 -12.10 0.77 5.20
C ALA A 128 -10.91 1.72 5.05
N GLU A 129 -10.53 2.03 3.82
CA GLU A 129 -9.43 2.94 3.55
C GLU A 129 -9.88 4.10 2.67
N ALA A 130 -9.29 5.28 2.88
CA ALA A 130 -9.43 6.42 2.00
C ALA A 130 -8.08 7.11 1.80
N LYS A 131 -7.83 7.59 0.56
CA LYS A 131 -6.61 8.35 0.22
C LYS A 131 -6.95 9.63 -0.51
N VAL A 132 -6.24 10.71 -0.18
CA VAL A 132 -6.16 11.89 -1.04
C VAL A 132 -4.96 11.69 -1.97
N LEU A 133 -5.24 11.67 -3.27
CA LEU A 133 -4.24 11.47 -4.31
C LEU A 133 -3.84 12.83 -4.89
N LEU A 134 -2.54 13.12 -4.92
CA LEU A 134 -1.98 14.34 -5.46
C LEU A 134 -0.91 14.00 -6.49
N ALA A 135 -1.01 14.59 -7.69
CA ALA A 135 -0.05 14.38 -8.78
C ALA A 135 0.42 15.69 -9.37
N LYS A 136 1.71 15.77 -9.66
CA LYS A 136 2.30 16.89 -10.38
C LYS A 136 3.28 16.40 -11.43
N THR A 137 2.98 16.74 -12.69
CA THR A 137 3.91 16.50 -13.80
C THR A 137 4.46 17.84 -14.31
N ALA A 138 5.77 17.94 -14.44
CA ALA A 138 6.49 19.11 -14.94
C ALA A 138 7.62 18.67 -15.89
N GLY A 139 7.35 18.69 -17.19
CA GLY A 139 8.26 18.16 -18.20
C GLY A 139 8.52 16.68 -18.00
N ARG A 140 9.75 16.30 -17.70
CA ARG A 140 10.15 14.90 -17.45
C ARG A 140 9.94 14.46 -16.01
N PHE A 141 9.68 15.38 -15.10
CA PHE A 141 9.44 15.10 -13.68
C PHE A 141 7.99 14.71 -13.44
N GLN A 142 7.78 13.70 -12.59
CA GLN A 142 6.48 13.36 -12.00
C GLN A 142 6.66 13.16 -10.50
N GLY A 143 5.82 13.82 -9.72
CA GLY A 143 5.70 13.61 -8.28
C GLY A 143 4.28 13.17 -7.94
N LEU A 144 4.17 12.15 -7.12
CA LEU A 144 2.92 11.61 -6.60
C LEU A 144 2.97 11.62 -5.07
N LEU A 145 1.85 11.92 -4.43
CA LEU A 145 1.69 11.85 -2.97
C LEU A 145 0.29 11.37 -2.65
N ASN A 146 0.19 10.31 -1.88
CA ASN A 146 -1.05 9.82 -1.30
C ASN A 146 -1.02 10.06 0.21
N LEU A 147 -2.05 10.69 0.75
CA LEU A 147 -2.29 10.80 2.18
C LEU A 147 -3.39 9.81 2.54
N ILE A 148 -3.11 8.93 3.48
CA ILE A 148 -3.85 7.69 3.72
C ILE A 148 -4.49 7.76 5.09
N VAL A 149 -5.74 7.32 5.19
CA VAL A 149 -6.41 6.97 6.44
C VAL A 149 -7.02 5.58 6.28
N GLU A 150 -6.76 4.72 7.25
CA GLU A 150 -7.28 3.36 7.31
C GLU A 150 -8.01 3.15 8.63
N GLU A 151 -9.22 2.57 8.58
CA GLU A 151 -10.09 2.32 9.73
C GLU A 151 -10.45 0.83 9.80
N PRO A 152 -10.08 0.11 10.88
CA PRO A 152 -10.56 -1.25 11.12
C PRO A 152 -12.07 -1.26 11.34
N VAL A 153 -12.81 -2.05 10.56
CA VAL A 153 -14.27 -2.12 10.62
C VAL A 153 -14.72 -3.26 11.52
N GLY A 154 -15.64 -2.98 12.44
CA GLY A 154 -16.19 -3.99 13.35
C GLY A 154 -15.25 -4.42 14.48
N ALA A 155 -14.15 -3.73 14.68
CA ALA A 155 -13.29 -3.97 15.84
C ALA A 155 -14.05 -3.70 17.16
N PRO A 156 -13.76 -4.45 18.24
CA PRO A 156 -14.32 -4.16 19.55
C PRO A 156 -14.02 -2.74 20.01
N PRO A 157 -14.90 -2.11 20.81
CA PRO A 157 -14.64 -0.78 21.34
C PRO A 157 -13.31 -0.70 22.09
N GLY A 158 -12.42 0.21 21.65
CA GLY A 158 -11.10 0.42 22.24
C GLY A 158 -9.99 -0.45 21.65
N GLU A 159 -10.26 -1.23 20.58
CA GLU A 159 -9.26 -2.07 19.92
C GLU A 159 -9.02 -1.69 18.45
N GLY A 160 -9.92 -0.93 17.84
CA GLY A 160 -9.77 -0.43 16.46
C GLY A 160 -9.49 1.06 16.48
N PHE A 161 -8.36 1.48 15.94
CA PHE A 161 -7.98 2.89 15.81
C PHE A 161 -7.66 3.19 14.36
N ALA A 162 -8.13 4.36 13.90
CA ALA A 162 -7.74 4.84 12.59
C ALA A 162 -6.23 5.04 12.55
N SER A 163 -5.59 4.54 11.52
CA SER A 163 -4.18 4.75 11.23
C SER A 163 -4.03 5.76 10.09
N TYR A 164 -2.93 6.50 10.12
CA TYR A 164 -2.62 7.55 9.18
C TYR A 164 -1.27 7.28 8.54
N GLY A 165 -1.19 7.41 7.22
CA GLY A 165 0.02 7.12 6.49
C GLY A 165 0.19 7.98 5.26
N TYR A 166 1.28 7.71 4.55
CA TYR A 166 1.54 8.29 3.24
C TYR A 166 2.28 7.31 2.34
N ALA A 167 2.04 7.46 1.03
CA ALA A 167 2.83 6.86 -0.03
C ALA A 167 3.25 7.97 -0.99
N ALA A 168 4.52 8.00 -1.39
CA ALA A 168 5.06 9.06 -2.24
C ALA A 168 6.03 8.51 -3.28
N SER A 169 6.04 9.12 -4.46
CA SER A 169 6.96 8.80 -5.55
C SER A 169 7.42 10.07 -6.24
N ALA A 170 8.71 10.12 -6.57
CA ALA A 170 9.29 11.19 -7.38
C ALA A 170 10.17 10.57 -8.46
N THR A 171 9.78 10.72 -9.73
CA THR A 171 10.46 10.08 -10.86
C THR A 171 10.84 11.09 -11.93
N TRP A 172 11.90 10.75 -12.67
CA TRP A 172 12.38 11.48 -13.83
C TRP A 172 12.44 10.57 -15.05
N GLN A 173 11.76 10.95 -16.13
CA GLN A 173 11.83 10.24 -17.40
C GLN A 173 13.23 10.40 -18.03
N THR A 174 13.91 9.29 -18.24
CA THR A 174 15.29 9.26 -18.73
C THR A 174 15.36 9.02 -20.23
N VAL A 175 15.26 7.76 -20.67
CA VAL A 175 15.32 7.35 -22.08
C VAL A 175 14.04 6.63 -22.44
N GLY A 176 13.40 7.05 -23.54
CA GLY A 176 12.11 6.48 -23.95
C GLY A 176 11.09 6.59 -22.82
N ASN A 177 10.51 5.46 -22.48
CA ASN A 177 9.50 5.34 -21.43
C ASN A 177 10.07 4.91 -20.06
N LEU A 178 11.39 4.87 -19.91
CA LEU A 178 12.04 4.53 -18.65
C LEU A 178 12.05 5.74 -17.71
N ARG A 179 11.57 5.54 -16.50
CA ARG A 179 11.59 6.51 -15.40
C ARG A 179 12.46 5.97 -14.26
N LEU A 180 13.33 6.80 -13.74
CA LEU A 180 14.14 6.51 -12.54
C LEU A 180 13.77 7.51 -11.45
N GLY A 181 13.73 7.05 -10.21
CA GLY A 181 13.35 7.92 -9.09
C GLY A 181 13.50 7.27 -7.74
N ALA A 182 12.70 7.76 -6.82
CA ALA A 182 12.59 7.24 -5.47
C ALA A 182 11.13 7.15 -5.05
N GLU A 183 10.84 6.22 -4.15
CA GLU A 183 9.54 6.10 -3.49
C GLU A 183 9.72 5.99 -1.97
N ALA A 184 8.66 6.31 -1.26
CA ALA A 184 8.60 6.23 0.19
C ALA A 184 7.20 5.83 0.63
N PHE A 185 7.15 4.96 1.64
CA PHE A 185 5.94 4.56 2.35
C PHE A 185 6.19 4.75 3.84
N GLY A 186 5.27 5.40 4.55
CA GLY A 186 5.46 5.64 5.97
C GLY A 186 4.15 5.91 6.69
N ASP A 187 4.22 5.92 8.01
CA ASP A 187 3.11 6.20 8.88
C ASP A 187 3.25 7.54 9.61
N PHE A 188 2.10 8.10 10.01
CA PHE A 188 1.98 9.22 10.93
C PHE A 188 1.48 8.75 12.30
N GLY A 189 1.30 7.43 12.52
CA GLY A 189 0.70 6.86 13.71
C GLY A 189 -0.80 6.67 13.61
N ASP A 190 -1.45 6.56 14.75
CA ASP A 190 -2.87 6.32 14.91
C ASP A 190 -3.56 7.40 15.77
N ASP A 191 -4.86 7.24 16.02
CA ASP A 191 -5.66 8.15 16.86
C ASP A 191 -5.11 8.35 18.27
N HIS A 192 -4.37 7.38 18.82
CA HIS A 192 -3.77 7.47 20.15
C HIS A 192 -2.39 8.10 20.16
N ALA A 193 -1.64 7.94 19.07
CA ALA A 193 -0.24 8.33 18.97
C ALA A 193 0.09 8.97 17.61
N PHE A 194 -0.72 9.95 17.20
CA PHE A 194 -0.44 10.73 15.98
C PHE A 194 0.90 11.46 16.10
N LEU A 195 1.77 11.28 15.11
CA LEU A 195 3.17 11.73 15.10
C LEU A 195 4.03 11.17 16.26
N GLY A 196 3.64 10.04 16.83
CA GLY A 196 4.38 9.37 17.89
C GLY A 196 5.63 8.66 17.36
N ARG A 197 5.63 7.32 17.38
CA ARG A 197 6.71 6.51 16.81
C ARG A 197 6.48 6.34 15.31
N GLN A 198 7.29 6.98 14.50
CA GLN A 198 7.17 6.94 13.04
C GLN A 198 8.21 6.01 12.43
N GLY A 199 7.77 5.25 11.44
CA GLY A 199 8.58 4.44 10.57
C GLY A 199 8.34 4.78 9.10
N ALA A 200 9.30 4.43 8.24
CA ALA A 200 9.14 4.54 6.80
C ALA A 200 10.11 3.60 6.07
N TYR A 201 9.74 3.29 4.84
CA TYR A 201 10.61 2.69 3.84
C TYR A 201 10.86 3.72 2.75
N VAL A 202 12.10 3.94 2.37
CA VAL A 202 12.48 4.90 1.34
C VAL A 202 13.63 4.37 0.49
N GLY A 203 13.56 4.54 -0.81
CA GLY A 203 14.64 4.11 -1.68
C GLY A 203 14.40 4.31 -3.17
N PRO A 204 15.36 3.86 -4.01
CA PRO A 204 15.27 3.97 -5.44
C PRO A 204 14.17 3.10 -6.03
N GLN A 205 13.53 3.62 -7.10
CA GLN A 205 12.61 2.88 -7.95
C GLN A 205 12.96 3.07 -9.42
N VAL A 206 12.54 2.10 -10.22
CA VAL A 206 12.53 2.16 -11.68
C VAL A 206 11.13 1.80 -12.17
N LYS A 207 10.62 2.56 -13.14
CA LYS A 207 9.36 2.28 -13.84
C LYS A 207 9.59 2.29 -15.34
N TRP A 208 8.90 1.40 -16.03
CA TRP A 208 8.89 1.37 -17.49
C TRP A 208 7.47 1.05 -17.96
N GLU A 209 6.98 1.78 -18.94
CA GLU A 209 5.67 1.57 -19.54
C GLU A 209 5.82 1.54 -21.07
N GLY A 210 5.13 0.63 -21.74
CA GLY A 210 5.23 0.56 -23.19
C GLY A 210 4.43 -0.57 -23.80
N ARG A 211 4.35 -0.57 -25.12
CA ARG A 211 3.66 -1.62 -25.88
C ARG A 211 4.59 -2.77 -26.23
N LEU A 212 4.07 -3.97 -26.15
CA LEU A 212 4.75 -5.16 -26.64
C LEU A 212 4.50 -5.32 -28.15
N GLY A 213 5.38 -4.73 -28.96
CA GLY A 213 5.27 -4.78 -30.42
C GLY A 213 4.01 -4.09 -30.93
N ALA A 214 3.23 -4.77 -31.79
CA ALA A 214 1.96 -4.28 -32.34
C ALA A 214 0.73 -4.65 -31.49
N SER A 215 0.93 -5.14 -30.24
CA SER A 215 -0.14 -5.49 -29.34
C SER A 215 -1.01 -4.28 -28.99
N PRO A 216 -2.34 -4.43 -28.84
CA PRO A 216 -3.21 -3.40 -28.23
C PRO A 216 -3.04 -3.31 -26.72
N VAL A 217 -2.21 -4.17 -26.10
CA VAL A 217 -1.94 -4.21 -24.68
C VAL A 217 -0.71 -3.37 -24.38
N GLU A 218 -0.82 -2.48 -23.41
CA GLU A 218 0.31 -1.78 -22.80
C GLU A 218 0.79 -2.60 -21.60
N LEU A 219 2.10 -2.59 -21.37
CA LEU A 219 2.75 -3.28 -20.24
C LEU A 219 3.46 -2.23 -19.40
N GLY A 220 3.13 -2.20 -18.11
CA GLY A 220 3.84 -1.49 -17.05
C GLY A 220 4.73 -2.46 -16.26
N LEU A 221 5.92 -2.01 -15.92
CA LEU A 221 6.85 -2.71 -15.03
C LEU A 221 7.41 -1.72 -14.03
N ASP A 222 7.40 -2.08 -12.77
CA ASP A 222 8.06 -1.31 -11.73
C ASP A 222 8.89 -2.21 -10.81
N ALA A 223 9.95 -1.64 -10.23
CA ALA A 223 10.74 -2.27 -9.20
C ALA A 223 11.37 -1.23 -8.28
N GLY A 224 11.42 -1.54 -6.98
CA GLY A 224 12.01 -0.71 -5.95
C GLY A 224 12.79 -1.52 -4.92
N TRP A 225 13.80 -0.88 -4.34
CA TRP A 225 14.46 -1.36 -3.13
C TRP A 225 14.47 -0.24 -2.10
N LEU A 226 13.83 -0.46 -0.97
CA LEU A 226 13.58 0.56 0.03
C LEU A 226 14.26 0.19 1.35
N ALA A 227 15.06 1.09 1.88
CA ALA A 227 15.65 0.93 3.21
C ALA A 227 14.64 1.34 4.29
N ALA A 228 14.55 0.54 5.35
CA ALA A 228 13.78 0.91 6.54
C ALA A 228 14.45 2.08 7.28
N VAL A 229 13.65 3.05 7.69
CA VAL A 229 14.10 4.21 8.48
C VAL A 229 13.19 4.43 9.69
N GLY A 230 13.67 5.18 10.69
CA GLY A 230 12.90 5.42 11.90
C GLY A 230 12.62 4.15 12.70
N ALA A 231 11.37 3.95 13.08
CA ALA A 231 10.91 2.81 13.89
C ALA A 231 11.05 1.47 13.16
N ASP A 232 10.86 1.46 11.84
CA ASP A 232 10.84 0.24 11.02
C ASP A 232 12.19 -0.47 10.97
N ARG A 233 13.30 0.22 11.27
CA ARG A 233 14.62 -0.41 11.42
C ARG A 233 14.66 -1.51 12.48
N GLY A 234 13.72 -1.51 13.42
CA GLY A 234 13.60 -2.55 14.43
C GLY A 234 12.86 -3.79 13.94
N GLU A 235 12.17 -3.69 12.81
CA GLU A 235 11.27 -4.70 12.27
C GLU A 235 11.86 -5.39 11.05
N ALA A 236 12.33 -4.63 10.06
CA ALA A 236 13.05 -5.13 8.90
C ALA A 236 14.20 -4.19 8.52
N ASN A 237 15.12 -4.66 7.66
CA ASN A 237 16.21 -3.83 7.17
C ASN A 237 15.81 -3.05 5.91
N SER A 238 15.05 -3.69 5.03
CA SER A 238 14.63 -3.13 3.74
C SER A 238 13.49 -3.94 3.14
N GLN A 239 12.83 -3.37 2.13
CA GLN A 239 11.85 -4.03 1.27
C GLN A 239 12.35 -4.10 -0.17
N VAL A 240 11.98 -5.17 -0.88
CA VAL A 240 12.01 -5.23 -2.36
C VAL A 240 10.56 -5.25 -2.83
N ARG A 241 10.27 -4.42 -3.84
CA ARG A 241 8.95 -4.30 -4.46
C ARG A 241 9.07 -4.52 -5.96
N ILE A 242 8.12 -5.23 -6.54
CA ILE A 242 8.00 -5.44 -7.98
C ILE A 242 6.54 -5.39 -8.38
N GLY A 243 6.24 -4.78 -9.53
CA GLY A 243 4.91 -4.70 -10.11
C GLY A 243 4.94 -5.01 -11.61
N ILE A 244 3.84 -5.60 -12.07
CA ILE A 244 3.54 -5.83 -13.49
C ILE A 244 2.10 -5.39 -13.70
N GLU A 245 1.89 -4.56 -14.70
CA GLU A 245 0.59 -4.01 -15.08
C GLU A 245 0.32 -4.28 -16.56
N LEU A 246 -0.89 -4.65 -16.89
CA LEU A 246 -1.36 -4.89 -18.25
C LEU A 246 -2.62 -4.05 -18.48
N GLU A 247 -2.54 -3.10 -19.41
CA GLU A 247 -3.67 -2.25 -19.78
C GLU A 247 -4.20 -2.60 -21.17
N ARG A 248 -5.50 -2.57 -21.34
CA ARG A 248 -6.17 -2.75 -22.63
C ARG A 248 -7.41 -1.88 -22.73
N ARG A 249 -7.52 -1.15 -23.84
CA ARG A 249 -8.74 -0.44 -24.23
C ARG A 249 -9.74 -1.41 -24.88
N PHE A 250 -11.01 -1.29 -24.48
CA PHE A 250 -12.14 -2.03 -25.05
C PHE A 250 -13.09 -1.11 -25.82
#